data_0eca346fa747474bb2692902863ed99c
#
_entry.id   0eca346fa747474bb2692902863ed99c
#
_cell.length_a   1.000
_cell.length_b   1.000
_cell.length_c   1.000
_cell.angle_alpha   90.00
_cell.angle_beta   90.00
_cell.angle_gamma   90.00
#
_symmetry.space_group_name_H-M   'P 1'
#
loop_
_entity.id
_entity.type
_entity.pdbx_description
1 polymer ?
#
loop_
_entity_poly.entity_id
_entity_poly.type
_entity_poly.pdbx_seq_one_letter_code
_entity_poly.pdbx_strand_id
1 'polypeptide(L)'
;MSEKGATLAGLKLANAFVLTTRGVPQLYYGDEIAMTGADEPTTRGDFPGGFPGDKRNAFSPTGRTREEQDLFEYIRKLTRLHTQLEPLKSGALINLYSSDQQYAYARTTKDAAVVVAINNDNKPITIAFEVGGARLVNGTRLADRLGSSKDVRVENGKLNVALPSRSAAIFVPR
;
A
#
# COMPACT_ATOMS: atom_id res chain seq x y z
N MET A 1 -12.71 10.36 -5.96
CA MET A 1 -13.26 10.13 -4.59
C MET A 1 -14.62 10.84 -4.51
N SER A 2 -15.66 10.18 -4.99
CA SER A 2 -17.02 10.77 -5.07
C SER A 2 -17.95 10.27 -3.98
N GLU A 3 -17.59 9.22 -3.26
CA GLU A 3 -18.42 8.67 -2.19
C GLU A 3 -18.17 9.36 -0.85
N LYS A 4 -19.25 9.48 -0.09
CA LYS A 4 -19.23 10.07 1.27
C LYS A 4 -18.30 9.25 2.17
N GLY A 5 -17.21 9.85 2.63
CA GLY A 5 -16.21 9.20 3.48
C GLY A 5 -14.94 8.73 2.75
N ALA A 6 -14.87 8.82 1.43
CA ALA A 6 -13.64 8.56 0.70
C ALA A 6 -12.56 9.62 1.02
N THR A 7 -11.36 9.16 1.37
CA THR A 7 -10.23 10.04 1.71
C THR A 7 -8.98 9.63 0.92
N LEU A 8 -8.05 10.56 0.73
CA LEU A 8 -6.77 10.25 0.10
C LEU A 8 -5.99 9.17 0.87
N ALA A 9 -6.03 9.20 2.20
CA ALA A 9 -5.40 8.18 3.04
C ALA A 9 -6.05 6.79 2.84
N GLY A 10 -7.39 6.74 2.74
CA GLY A 10 -8.11 5.50 2.43
C GLY A 10 -7.76 4.96 1.05
N LEU A 11 -7.64 5.83 0.04
CA LEU A 11 -7.25 5.43 -1.31
C LEU A 11 -5.81 4.90 -1.34
N LYS A 12 -4.88 5.55 -0.64
CA LYS A 12 -3.51 5.04 -0.47
C LYS A 12 -3.50 3.66 0.17
N LEU A 13 -4.31 3.47 1.22
CA LEU A 13 -4.40 2.20 1.93
C LEU A 13 -4.96 1.08 1.05
N ALA A 14 -6.02 1.37 0.27
CA ALA A 14 -6.59 0.42 -0.69
C ALA A 14 -5.57 0.00 -1.75
N ASN A 15 -4.83 0.96 -2.32
CA ASN A 15 -3.76 0.67 -3.28
C ASN A 15 -2.61 -0.13 -2.66
N ALA A 16 -2.24 0.14 -1.40
CA ALA A 16 -1.25 -0.67 -0.69
C ALA A 16 -1.72 -2.13 -0.57
N PHE A 17 -2.98 -2.36 -0.22
CA PHE A 17 -3.55 -3.71 -0.16
C PHE A 17 -3.56 -4.39 -1.53
N VAL A 18 -4.10 -3.74 -2.56
CA VAL A 18 -4.18 -4.29 -3.94
C VAL A 18 -2.80 -4.69 -4.47
N LEU A 19 -1.78 -3.83 -4.28
CA LEU A 19 -0.44 -4.06 -4.82
C LEU A 19 0.44 -4.99 -3.97
N THR A 20 -0.03 -5.44 -2.81
CA THR A 20 0.76 -6.32 -1.93
C THR A 20 0.07 -7.64 -1.58
N THR A 21 -1.25 -7.74 -1.74
CA THR A 21 -1.99 -8.99 -1.55
C THR A 21 -1.71 -9.99 -2.67
N ARG A 22 -2.28 -11.18 -2.58
CA ARG A 22 -2.17 -12.19 -3.65
C ARG A 22 -3.09 -11.84 -4.83
N GLY A 23 -2.70 -12.21 -6.01
CA GLY A 23 -3.45 -11.99 -7.25
C GLY A 23 -2.67 -11.10 -8.22
N VAL A 24 -3.29 -10.77 -9.33
CA VAL A 24 -2.75 -9.83 -10.31
C VAL A 24 -3.36 -8.47 -10.01
N PRO A 25 -2.56 -7.48 -9.57
CA PRO A 25 -3.09 -6.16 -9.28
C PRO A 25 -3.56 -5.46 -10.56
N GLN A 26 -4.73 -4.86 -10.49
CA GLN A 26 -5.26 -4.04 -11.56
C GLN A 26 -5.45 -2.61 -11.05
N LEU A 27 -4.84 -1.65 -11.74
CA LEU A 27 -5.06 -0.22 -11.56
C LEU A 27 -5.89 0.29 -12.74
N TYR A 28 -6.93 1.03 -12.47
CA TYR A 28 -7.70 1.70 -13.50
C TYR A 28 -7.11 3.09 -13.75
N TYR A 29 -7.18 3.58 -15.00
CA TYR A 29 -6.62 4.89 -15.32
C TYR A 29 -7.28 5.99 -14.48
N GLY A 30 -6.48 6.89 -13.96
CA GLY A 30 -6.93 7.95 -13.07
C GLY A 30 -6.88 7.60 -11.58
N ASP A 31 -6.75 6.30 -11.20
CA ASP A 31 -6.54 5.91 -9.80
C ASP A 31 -5.30 6.58 -9.21
N GLU A 32 -4.25 6.71 -10.03
CA GLU A 32 -2.96 7.29 -9.64
C GLU A 32 -2.99 8.79 -9.36
N ILE A 33 -4.05 9.47 -9.76
CA ILE A 33 -4.29 10.90 -9.50
C ILE A 33 -5.62 11.16 -8.79
N ALA A 34 -6.24 10.12 -8.24
CA ALA A 34 -7.53 10.19 -7.55
C ALA A 34 -8.64 10.83 -8.40
N MET A 35 -8.72 10.52 -9.69
CA MET A 35 -9.84 10.97 -10.52
C MET A 35 -11.17 10.58 -9.86
N THR A 36 -12.11 11.47 -9.94
CA THR A 36 -13.44 11.30 -9.35
C THR A 36 -14.47 10.96 -10.42
N GLY A 37 -15.41 10.10 -10.08
CA GLY A 37 -16.58 9.79 -10.89
C GLY A 37 -17.57 9.02 -10.02
N ALA A 38 -18.82 9.45 -9.95
CA ALA A 38 -19.82 8.82 -9.08
C ALA A 38 -20.70 7.84 -9.85
N ASP A 39 -21.13 8.26 -11.04
CA ASP A 39 -22.10 7.53 -11.87
C ASP A 39 -21.67 7.57 -13.34
N GLU A 40 -22.22 6.67 -14.14
CA GLU A 40 -22.08 6.72 -15.59
C GLU A 40 -22.72 8.02 -16.14
N PRO A 41 -22.06 8.77 -17.04
CA PRO A 41 -20.75 8.49 -17.66
C PRO A 41 -19.54 9.09 -16.90
N THR A 42 -19.73 9.69 -15.72
CA THR A 42 -18.65 10.43 -14.99
C THR A 42 -17.52 9.52 -14.50
N THR A 43 -17.79 8.23 -14.32
CA THR A 43 -16.76 7.22 -13.98
C THR A 43 -15.77 6.96 -15.11
N ARG A 44 -16.05 7.45 -16.32
CA ARG A 44 -15.20 7.34 -17.53
C ARG A 44 -14.75 8.70 -18.03
N GLY A 45 -14.57 9.65 -17.13
CA GLY A 45 -14.05 10.97 -17.48
C GLY A 45 -12.67 10.89 -18.16
N ASP A 46 -12.39 11.83 -19.04
CA ASP A 46 -11.12 11.91 -19.75
C ASP A 46 -9.98 12.22 -18.78
N PHE A 47 -8.84 11.55 -19.00
CA PHE A 47 -7.63 11.85 -18.20
C PHE A 47 -7.12 13.24 -18.58
N PRO A 48 -6.90 14.14 -17.58
CA PRO A 48 -6.53 15.52 -17.86
C PRO A 48 -5.18 15.64 -18.60
N GLY A 49 -5.19 16.22 -19.79
CA GLY A 49 -4.04 16.36 -20.68
C GLY A 49 -4.01 15.34 -21.82
N GLY A 50 -5.04 14.50 -21.95
CA GLY A 50 -5.16 13.51 -23.03
C GLY A 50 -5.73 14.08 -24.34
N PHE A 51 -6.38 15.25 -24.29
CA PHE A 51 -7.12 15.81 -25.43
C PHE A 51 -6.75 17.25 -25.73
N PRO A 52 -6.88 17.68 -27.03
CA PRO A 52 -6.72 19.07 -27.39
C PRO A 52 -7.72 19.97 -26.64
N GLY A 53 -7.22 21.05 -26.04
CA GLY A 53 -8.05 21.99 -25.29
C GLY A 53 -8.09 21.74 -23.78
N ASP A 54 -7.47 20.69 -23.30
CA ASP A 54 -7.33 20.45 -21.85
C ASP A 54 -6.60 21.60 -21.17
N LYS A 55 -7.17 22.11 -20.08
CA LYS A 55 -6.62 23.24 -19.32
C LYS A 55 -5.36 22.89 -18.52
N ARG A 56 -5.10 21.61 -18.30
CA ARG A 56 -3.94 21.10 -17.58
C ARG A 56 -3.50 19.75 -18.13
N ASN A 57 -2.27 19.35 -17.86
CA ASN A 57 -1.73 18.06 -18.28
C ASN A 57 -1.21 17.29 -17.06
N ALA A 58 -2.01 16.36 -16.55
CA ALA A 58 -1.65 15.52 -15.39
C ALA A 58 -0.64 14.40 -15.71
N PHE A 59 -0.26 14.21 -16.98
CA PHE A 59 0.90 13.36 -17.31
C PHE A 59 2.21 13.96 -16.81
N SER A 60 2.27 15.28 -16.66
CA SER A 60 3.44 15.99 -16.11
C SER A 60 3.25 16.33 -14.63
N PRO A 61 4.33 16.36 -13.81
CA PRO A 61 4.24 16.76 -12.40
C PRO A 61 3.65 18.16 -12.20
N THR A 62 3.95 19.09 -13.10
CA THR A 62 3.47 20.49 -13.03
C THR A 62 1.98 20.62 -13.31
N GLY A 63 1.36 19.64 -13.94
CA GLY A 63 -0.07 19.63 -14.21
C GLY A 63 -0.89 18.91 -13.13
N ARG A 64 -0.25 18.32 -12.11
CA ARG A 64 -0.91 17.69 -10.96
C ARG A 64 -1.08 18.66 -9.82
N THR A 65 -2.15 18.54 -9.07
CA THR A 65 -2.26 19.16 -7.75
C THR A 65 -1.27 18.53 -6.77
N ARG A 66 -1.07 19.14 -5.61
CA ARG A 66 -0.22 18.56 -4.56
C ARG A 66 -0.70 17.18 -4.10
N GLU A 67 -2.01 17.00 -3.96
CA GLU A 67 -2.61 15.72 -3.53
C GLU A 67 -2.49 14.64 -4.62
N GLU A 68 -2.72 15.00 -5.88
CA GLU A 68 -2.52 14.10 -7.01
C GLU A 68 -1.06 13.65 -7.14
N GLN A 69 -0.12 14.59 -6.98
CA GLN A 69 1.30 14.26 -7.02
C GLN A 69 1.71 13.35 -5.85
N ASP A 70 1.21 13.60 -4.65
CA ASP A 70 1.48 12.77 -3.47
C ASP A 70 0.95 11.35 -3.65
N LEU A 71 -0.26 11.17 -4.20
CA LEU A 71 -0.81 9.86 -4.51
C LEU A 71 -0.03 9.17 -5.63
N PHE A 72 0.27 9.90 -6.70
CA PHE A 72 1.04 9.37 -7.82
C PHE A 72 2.40 8.81 -7.37
N GLU A 73 3.13 9.54 -6.53
CA GLU A 73 4.42 9.09 -5.99
C GLU A 73 4.26 7.87 -5.07
N TYR A 74 3.18 7.85 -4.30
CA TYR A 74 2.88 6.71 -3.43
C TYR A 74 2.60 5.44 -4.24
N ILE A 75 1.72 5.51 -5.25
CA ILE A 75 1.40 4.37 -6.14
C ILE A 75 2.64 3.97 -6.95
N ARG A 76 3.41 4.93 -7.47
CA ARG A 76 4.68 4.66 -8.14
C ARG A 76 5.67 3.90 -7.25
N LYS A 77 5.74 4.23 -5.97
CA LYS A 77 6.56 3.51 -5.00
C LYS A 77 6.06 2.09 -4.79
N LEU A 78 4.75 1.91 -4.62
CA LEU A 78 4.13 0.59 -4.47
C LEU A 78 4.34 -0.31 -5.68
N THR A 79 4.15 0.20 -6.89
CA THR A 79 4.37 -0.57 -8.12
C THR A 79 5.83 -0.99 -8.27
N ARG A 80 6.78 -0.12 -7.92
CA ARG A 80 8.21 -0.49 -7.88
C ARG A 80 8.49 -1.58 -6.85
N LEU A 81 7.94 -1.49 -5.64
CA LEU A 81 8.09 -2.54 -4.63
C LEU A 81 7.48 -3.86 -5.12
N HIS A 82 6.29 -3.82 -5.72
CA HIS A 82 5.64 -5.01 -6.29
C HIS A 82 6.53 -5.69 -7.35
N THR A 83 7.12 -4.91 -8.25
CA THR A 83 7.96 -5.46 -9.34
C THR A 83 9.33 -5.93 -8.86
N GLN A 84 9.91 -5.31 -7.85
CA GLN A 84 11.25 -5.62 -7.34
C GLN A 84 11.28 -6.76 -6.32
N LEU A 85 10.19 -6.93 -5.56
CA LEU A 85 10.12 -7.91 -4.47
C LEU A 85 9.39 -9.17 -4.95
N GLU A 86 10.15 -10.23 -5.22
CA GLU A 86 9.62 -11.51 -5.72
C GLU A 86 8.46 -12.06 -4.85
N PRO A 87 8.50 -11.98 -3.51
CA PRO A 87 7.37 -12.41 -2.70
C PRO A 87 6.06 -11.71 -3.01
N LEU A 88 6.07 -10.45 -3.44
CA LEU A 88 4.83 -9.72 -3.78
C LEU A 88 4.23 -10.20 -5.11
N LYS A 89 5.04 -10.74 -6.02
CA LYS A 89 4.60 -11.27 -7.32
C LYS A 89 4.07 -12.70 -7.20
N SER A 90 4.90 -13.61 -6.74
CA SER A 90 4.67 -15.06 -6.78
C SER A 90 4.53 -15.72 -5.41
N GLY A 91 4.81 -15.00 -4.31
CA GLY A 91 4.85 -15.57 -2.97
C GLY A 91 3.48 -16.04 -2.45
N ALA A 92 3.50 -17.09 -1.63
CA ALA A 92 2.32 -17.49 -0.86
C ALA A 92 1.94 -16.40 0.15
N LEU A 93 0.65 -16.24 0.40
CA LEU A 93 0.14 -15.33 1.42
C LEU A 93 -0.10 -16.11 2.71
N ILE A 94 0.45 -15.61 3.81
CA ILE A 94 0.33 -16.18 5.15
C ILE A 94 -0.27 -15.11 6.05
N ASN A 95 -1.44 -15.39 6.64
CA ASN A 95 -2.05 -14.50 7.62
C ASN A 95 -1.23 -14.52 8.92
N LEU A 96 -0.90 -13.35 9.45
CA LEU A 96 -0.14 -13.19 10.69
C LEU A 96 -0.98 -12.59 11.81
N TYR A 97 -1.89 -11.67 11.45
CA TYR A 97 -2.76 -10.97 12.40
C TYR A 97 -4.01 -10.45 11.69
N SER A 98 -5.15 -10.51 12.35
CA SER A 98 -6.38 -9.85 11.87
C SER A 98 -7.23 -9.38 13.06
N SER A 99 -7.83 -8.23 12.88
CA SER A 99 -8.86 -7.65 13.75
C SER A 99 -9.83 -6.84 12.87
N ASP A 100 -10.78 -6.15 13.47
CA ASP A 100 -11.81 -5.39 12.71
C ASP A 100 -11.20 -4.32 11.78
N GLN A 101 -10.11 -3.68 12.20
CA GLN A 101 -9.50 -2.56 11.47
C GLN A 101 -8.01 -2.77 11.18
N GLN A 102 -7.41 -3.86 11.62
CA GLN A 102 -5.99 -4.13 11.41
C GLN A 102 -5.78 -5.50 10.76
N TYR A 103 -4.84 -5.53 9.85
CA TYR A 103 -4.45 -6.76 9.19
C TYR A 103 -2.94 -6.81 8.98
N ALA A 104 -2.32 -7.94 9.30
CA ALA A 104 -0.95 -8.20 8.92
C ALA A 104 -0.82 -9.57 8.25
N TYR A 105 -0.04 -9.62 7.20
CA TYR A 105 0.25 -10.84 6.46
C TYR A 105 1.68 -10.85 5.94
N ALA A 106 2.19 -12.02 5.67
CA ALA A 106 3.42 -12.19 4.93
C ALA A 106 3.15 -12.66 3.50
N ARG A 107 4.01 -12.25 2.59
CA ARG A 107 4.19 -12.86 1.27
C ARG A 107 5.54 -13.57 1.28
N THR A 108 5.55 -14.86 1.00
CA THR A 108 6.75 -15.69 1.14
C THR A 108 7.01 -16.52 -0.11
N THR A 109 8.28 -16.54 -0.54
CA THR A 109 8.82 -17.53 -1.47
C THR A 109 9.71 -18.51 -0.71
N LYS A 110 10.40 -19.39 -1.41
CA LYS A 110 11.39 -20.29 -0.79
C LYS A 110 12.47 -19.51 -0.04
N ASP A 111 12.94 -18.40 -0.61
CA ASP A 111 14.16 -17.72 -0.17
C ASP A 111 13.92 -16.32 0.41
N ALA A 112 12.71 -15.78 0.34
CA ALA A 112 12.42 -14.42 0.76
C ALA A 112 11.03 -14.28 1.41
N ALA A 113 10.92 -13.29 2.31
CA ALA A 113 9.68 -12.91 2.94
C ALA A 113 9.51 -11.38 2.95
N VAL A 114 8.28 -10.94 2.77
CA VAL A 114 7.86 -9.55 2.96
C VAL A 114 6.69 -9.57 3.93
N VAL A 115 6.71 -8.71 4.94
CA VAL A 115 5.60 -8.56 5.89
C VAL A 115 4.90 -7.24 5.59
N VAL A 116 3.58 -7.30 5.44
CA VAL A 116 2.72 -6.14 5.25
C VAL A 116 1.84 -5.99 6.48
N ALA A 117 1.80 -4.79 7.04
CA ALA A 117 0.93 -4.46 8.17
C ALA A 117 0.06 -3.25 7.80
N ILE A 118 -1.22 -3.35 8.08
CA ILE A 118 -2.26 -2.39 7.68
C ILE A 118 -3.03 -1.94 8.91
N ASN A 119 -3.25 -0.63 9.01
CA ASN A 119 -4.16 -0.02 9.96
C ASN A 119 -5.24 0.77 9.21
N ASN A 120 -6.46 0.27 9.21
CA ASN A 120 -7.62 0.94 8.61
C ASN A 120 -8.40 1.80 9.63
N ASP A 121 -7.95 1.89 10.87
CA ASP A 121 -8.56 2.77 11.85
C ASP A 121 -8.19 4.26 11.59
N ASN A 122 -8.99 5.17 12.10
CA ASN A 122 -8.73 6.60 12.11
C ASN A 122 -7.78 7.05 13.25
N LYS A 123 -7.28 6.10 14.05
CA LYS A 123 -6.33 6.31 15.15
C LYS A 123 -5.03 5.57 14.90
N PRO A 124 -3.88 6.08 15.40
CA PRO A 124 -2.64 5.32 15.41
C PRO A 124 -2.76 4.13 16.36
N ILE A 125 -2.06 3.05 16.04
CA ILE A 125 -2.06 1.82 16.84
C ILE A 125 -0.68 1.18 16.87
N THR A 126 -0.43 0.36 17.88
CA THR A 126 0.69 -0.58 17.92
C THR A 126 0.11 -1.99 18.01
N ILE A 127 0.51 -2.86 17.08
CA ILE A 127 0.13 -4.27 17.05
C ILE A 127 1.34 -5.16 17.23
N ALA A 128 1.15 -6.28 17.93
CA ALA A 128 2.17 -7.32 18.11
C ALA A 128 1.64 -8.62 17.52
N PHE A 129 2.43 -9.29 16.69
CA PHE A 129 2.03 -10.55 16.06
C PHE A 129 3.21 -11.48 15.81
N GLU A 130 2.91 -12.78 15.78
CA GLU A 130 3.90 -13.82 15.51
C GLU A 130 4.29 -13.85 14.03
N VAL A 131 5.57 -14.14 13.76
CA VAL A 131 6.11 -14.18 12.39
C VAL A 131 6.76 -15.52 12.02
N GLY A 132 6.60 -16.53 12.86
CA GLY A 132 7.13 -17.88 12.59
C GLY A 132 6.61 -18.47 11.27
N GLY A 133 5.35 -18.21 10.92
CA GLY A 133 4.78 -18.59 9.63
C GLY A 133 5.50 -17.99 8.43
N ALA A 134 6.11 -16.81 8.58
CA ALA A 134 6.93 -16.18 7.56
C ALA A 134 8.40 -16.63 7.59
N ARG A 135 8.75 -17.59 8.44
CA ARG A 135 10.12 -18.11 8.65
C ARG A 135 11.13 -17.03 9.03
N LEU A 136 10.68 -15.99 9.69
CA LEU A 136 11.52 -14.94 10.25
C LEU A 136 11.97 -15.35 11.66
N VAL A 137 13.26 -15.31 11.90
CA VAL A 137 13.87 -15.75 13.17
C VAL A 137 14.20 -14.57 14.07
N ASN A 138 14.35 -14.83 15.37
CA ASN A 138 14.76 -13.81 16.34
C ASN A 138 16.03 -13.10 15.89
N GLY A 139 16.03 -11.79 16.07
CA GLY A 139 17.14 -10.93 15.66
C GLY A 139 17.03 -10.39 14.25
N THR A 140 16.19 -10.96 13.36
CA THR A 140 15.98 -10.43 12.02
C THR A 140 15.51 -8.98 12.08
N ARG A 141 16.23 -8.09 11.42
CA ARG A 141 15.85 -6.68 11.25
C ARG A 141 15.12 -6.49 9.94
N LEU A 142 14.01 -5.78 9.99
CA LEU A 142 13.21 -5.47 8.81
C LEU A 142 13.08 -3.94 8.67
N ALA A 143 13.31 -3.46 7.45
CA ALA A 143 13.11 -2.07 7.11
C ALA A 143 11.72 -1.86 6.51
N ASP A 144 11.01 -0.83 6.97
CA ASP A 144 9.80 -0.38 6.27
C ASP A 144 10.16 0.33 4.97
N ARG A 145 9.78 -0.26 3.87
CA ARG A 145 10.06 0.25 2.53
C ARG A 145 9.04 1.31 2.08
N LEU A 146 7.92 1.43 2.77
CA LEU A 146 6.91 2.45 2.48
C LEU A 146 7.17 3.76 3.24
N GLY A 147 7.75 3.67 4.42
CA GLY A 147 8.14 4.83 5.24
C GLY A 147 7.04 5.30 6.18
N SER A 148 6.06 4.44 6.47
CA SER A 148 4.97 4.74 7.40
C SER A 148 5.30 4.37 8.84
N SER A 149 6.26 3.46 9.04
CA SER A 149 6.68 2.96 10.34
C SER A 149 8.21 3.04 10.49
N LYS A 150 8.69 2.84 11.71
CA LYS A 150 10.11 2.63 11.97
C LYS A 150 10.51 1.21 11.57
N ASP A 151 11.80 1.00 11.35
CA ASP A 151 12.38 -0.33 11.22
C ASP A 151 12.07 -1.15 12.49
N VAL A 152 11.83 -2.43 12.30
CA VAL A 152 11.46 -3.35 13.37
C VAL A 152 12.43 -4.53 13.45
N ARG A 153 12.40 -5.23 14.59
CA ARG A 153 13.19 -6.44 14.81
C ARG A 153 12.31 -7.55 15.34
N VAL A 154 12.58 -8.77 14.92
CA VAL A 154 11.90 -9.95 15.47
C VAL A 154 12.47 -10.22 16.87
N GLU A 155 11.60 -10.19 17.87
CA GLU A 155 11.91 -10.48 19.27
C GLU A 155 10.91 -11.49 19.81
N ASN A 156 11.39 -12.57 20.42
CA ASN A 156 10.57 -13.67 20.92
C ASN A 156 9.56 -14.21 19.90
N GLY A 157 9.97 -14.31 18.63
CA GLY A 157 9.13 -14.78 17.52
C GLY A 157 8.08 -13.77 17.03
N LYS A 158 8.08 -12.53 17.52
CA LYS A 158 7.07 -11.51 17.23
C LYS A 158 7.67 -10.25 16.62
N LEU A 159 6.83 -9.51 15.90
CA LEU A 159 7.07 -8.11 15.55
C LEU A 159 6.13 -7.22 16.34
N ASN A 160 6.66 -6.09 16.81
CA ASN A 160 5.91 -4.95 17.33
C ASN A 160 5.91 -3.84 16.28
N VAL A 161 4.75 -3.48 15.78
CA VAL A 161 4.61 -2.53 14.67
C VAL A 161 3.71 -1.39 15.08
N ALA A 162 4.26 -0.17 15.08
CA ALA A 162 3.47 1.05 15.27
C ALA A 162 3.05 1.59 13.90
N LEU A 163 1.76 1.82 13.71
CA LEU A 163 1.17 2.30 12.47
C LEU A 163 0.36 3.58 12.74
N PRO A 164 0.56 4.65 11.96
CA PRO A 164 -0.35 5.78 11.93
C PRO A 164 -1.77 5.38 11.57
N SER A 165 -2.73 6.29 11.73
CA SER A 165 -4.08 6.11 11.20
C SER A 165 -4.06 5.93 9.68
N ARG A 166 -4.96 5.12 9.15
CA ARG A 166 -5.14 4.90 7.70
C ARG A 166 -3.82 4.69 6.95
N SER A 167 -2.99 3.76 7.41
CA SER A 167 -1.64 3.54 6.87
C SER A 167 -1.30 2.07 6.68
N ALA A 168 -0.32 1.83 5.81
CA ALA A 168 0.31 0.53 5.61
C ALA A 168 1.82 0.65 5.74
N ALA A 169 2.47 -0.42 6.20
CA ALA A 169 3.93 -0.58 6.19
C ALA A 169 4.31 -1.87 5.46
N ILE A 170 5.42 -1.84 4.74
CA ILE A 170 5.96 -2.97 3.96
C ILE A 170 7.36 -3.26 4.45
N PHE A 171 7.48 -4.28 5.27
CA PHE A 171 8.73 -4.67 5.93
C PHE A 171 9.49 -5.72 5.12
N VAL A 172 10.75 -5.42 4.85
CA VAL A 172 11.67 -6.30 4.12
C VAL A 172 12.89 -6.56 4.99
N PRO A 173 13.33 -7.83 5.16
CA PRO A 173 14.58 -8.14 5.84
C PRO A 173 15.78 -7.39 5.25
N ARG A 174 16.70 -6.96 6.13
CA ARG A 174 17.97 -6.34 5.75
C ARG A 174 19.07 -7.37 5.56
#